data_fc9cebe5ee295a5cc3a65bfc585f8254
#
_entry.id   fc9cebe5ee295a5cc3a65bfc585f8254
#
_cell.length_a   1.000
_cell.length_b   1.000
_cell.length_c   1.000
_cell.angle_alpha   90.00
_cell.angle_beta   90.00
_cell.angle_gamma   90.00
#
_symmetry.space_group_name_H-M   'P 1'
#
loop_
_entity.id
_entity.type
_entity.pdbx_description
1 polymer ?
#
loop_
_entity_poly.entity_id
_entity_poly.type
_entity_poly.pdbx_seq_one_letter_code
_entity_poly.pdbx_strand_id
1 'polypeptide(L)'
;MDDLVTDDKRRPESADRRLMAVNEANWDARTPVHTASDFYGLADDAQALDPARWFAPYEWEDLGELAGRELVHLQCHLGTETLVLAKKGARATGLDLSGASVAAARELAARQESGPMAGTRYVQANVYDAVEALGEARFDVVYTGKGALCYLPDLDRWAAVVAGLLRPGGMLYLAEFHPLLNSFGPTPTAEAGTPLVLRHDYLAGRGAIRRDATYTYTDGPPVEGATESVEWMHGLGEVVTALTGAGLVIELLREDEELPFPRWPEMVRTESGRWRLPDAAPRIPLLFALRARRPVA
;
A
#
# COMPACT_ATOMS: atom_id res chain seq x y z
N MET A 1 26.41 2.29 2.77
CA MET A 1 26.84 1.00 3.34
C MET A 1 25.64 0.54 4.15
N ASP A 2 24.84 -0.34 3.53
CA ASP A 2 23.57 -0.75 4.14
C ASP A 2 23.88 -1.72 5.29
N ASP A 3 23.60 -1.30 6.51
CA ASP A 3 23.72 -2.19 7.67
C ASP A 3 22.59 -3.24 7.62
N LEU A 4 22.95 -4.43 7.15
CA LEU A 4 22.07 -5.60 7.17
C LEU A 4 21.92 -6.09 8.62
N VAL A 5 20.73 -5.93 9.17
CA VAL A 5 20.34 -6.58 10.42
C VAL A 5 19.89 -7.99 10.06
N THR A 6 20.63 -9.01 10.48
CA THR A 6 20.36 -10.43 10.17
C THR A 6 18.98 -10.87 10.61
N ASP A 7 18.27 -11.54 9.68
CA ASP A 7 16.94 -12.11 9.87
C ASP A 7 17.03 -13.35 10.77
N ASP A 8 16.48 -13.25 11.96
CA ASP A 8 16.07 -14.42 12.76
C ASP A 8 14.52 -14.43 12.75
N LYS A 9 13.91 -15.44 12.13
CA LYS A 9 12.47 -15.69 12.15
C LYS A 9 11.84 -15.75 13.55
N ARG A 10 12.61 -15.49 14.59
CA ARG A 10 12.24 -15.40 16.00
C ARG A 10 12.53 -14.02 16.61
N ARG A 11 12.38 -12.94 15.80
CA ARG A 11 12.52 -11.59 16.38
C ARG A 11 11.52 -11.40 17.51
N PRO A 12 11.97 -10.87 18.67
CA PRO A 12 11.02 -10.48 19.71
C PRO A 12 10.07 -9.42 19.16
N GLU A 13 8.77 -9.53 19.42
CA GLU A 13 7.75 -8.54 19.07
C GLU A 13 8.15 -7.11 19.46
N SER A 14 8.92 -6.96 20.55
CA SER A 14 9.47 -5.68 21.00
C SER A 14 10.49 -5.08 20.02
N ALA A 15 11.21 -5.89 19.23
CA ALA A 15 12.13 -5.40 18.21
C ALA A 15 11.38 -4.85 17.00
N ASP A 16 10.35 -5.56 16.54
CA ASP A 16 9.49 -5.11 15.44
C ASP A 16 8.76 -3.82 15.80
N ARG A 17 8.21 -3.71 17.01
CA ARG A 17 7.57 -2.48 17.48
C ARG A 17 8.52 -1.28 17.44
N ARG A 18 9.82 -1.45 17.76
CA ARG A 18 10.80 -0.36 17.63
C ARG A 18 11.06 0.06 16.20
N LEU A 19 11.12 -0.89 15.27
CA LEU A 19 11.30 -0.59 13.84
C LEU A 19 10.05 0.04 13.25
N MET A 20 8.86 -0.41 13.66
CA MET A 20 7.60 0.23 13.28
C MET A 20 7.50 1.67 13.80
N ALA A 21 8.03 1.98 14.99
CA ALA A 21 8.07 3.35 15.50
C ALA A 21 8.98 4.28 14.68
N VAL A 22 10.07 3.75 14.07
CA VAL A 22 10.88 4.49 13.10
C VAL A 22 10.05 4.85 11.88
N ASN A 23 9.28 3.89 11.34
CA ASN A 23 8.40 4.12 10.21
C ASN A 23 7.26 5.09 10.54
N GLU A 24 6.66 5.01 11.73
CA GLU A 24 5.66 5.96 12.21
C GLU A 24 6.19 7.40 12.16
N ALA A 25 7.35 7.63 12.79
CA ALA A 25 7.98 8.95 12.81
C ALA A 25 8.32 9.45 11.39
N ASN A 26 8.79 8.56 10.50
CA ASN A 26 9.10 8.90 9.12
C ASN A 26 7.84 9.27 8.31
N TRP A 27 6.75 8.50 8.46
CA TRP A 27 5.49 8.81 7.78
C TRP A 27 4.83 10.08 8.32
N ASP A 28 4.92 10.34 9.62
CA ASP A 28 4.50 11.61 10.21
C ASP A 28 5.27 12.80 9.59
N ALA A 29 6.60 12.66 9.44
CA ALA A 29 7.44 13.68 8.83
C ALA A 29 7.19 13.89 7.33
N ARG A 30 6.83 12.84 6.58
CA ARG A 30 6.47 12.92 5.14
C ARG A 30 5.11 13.56 4.90
N THR A 31 4.17 13.43 5.82
CA THR A 31 2.77 13.85 5.64
C THR A 31 2.64 15.32 5.21
N PRO A 32 3.32 16.31 5.79
CA PRO A 32 3.21 17.70 5.32
C PRO A 32 3.64 17.89 3.86
N VAL A 33 4.69 17.20 3.42
CA VAL A 33 5.15 17.24 2.03
C VAL A 33 4.11 16.60 1.11
N HIS A 34 3.59 15.45 1.48
CA HIS A 34 2.59 14.72 0.69
C HIS A 34 1.27 15.51 0.57
N THR A 35 0.79 16.11 1.65
CA THR A 35 -0.46 16.90 1.63
C THR A 35 -0.36 18.15 0.75
N ALA A 36 0.83 18.73 0.62
CA ALA A 36 1.09 19.91 -0.20
C ALA A 36 1.45 19.55 -1.65
N SER A 37 1.66 18.29 -2.00
CA SER A 37 2.17 17.85 -3.30
C SER A 37 1.10 17.86 -4.39
N ASP A 38 1.52 18.13 -5.63
CA ASP A 38 0.71 17.95 -6.83
C ASP A 38 0.41 16.46 -7.08
N PHE A 39 1.30 15.57 -6.59
CA PHE A 39 1.11 14.12 -6.67
C PHE A 39 -0.18 13.68 -5.98
N TYR A 40 -0.52 14.19 -4.80
CA TYR A 40 -1.78 13.88 -4.13
C TYR A 40 -2.92 14.79 -4.56
N GLY A 41 -2.63 16.03 -4.96
CA GLY A 41 -3.60 16.99 -5.49
C GLY A 41 -4.69 17.38 -4.50
N LEU A 42 -4.41 17.37 -3.18
CA LEU A 42 -5.41 17.60 -2.14
C LEU A 42 -6.01 19.01 -2.11
N ALA A 43 -5.46 19.94 -2.90
CA ALA A 43 -6.03 21.28 -3.09
C ALA A 43 -7.33 21.25 -3.94
N ASP A 44 -7.53 20.20 -4.75
CA ASP A 44 -8.71 20.01 -5.60
C ASP A 44 -9.28 18.61 -5.34
N ASP A 45 -10.41 18.53 -4.64
CA ASP A 45 -11.07 17.27 -4.32
C ASP A 45 -11.49 16.49 -5.57
N ALA A 46 -11.81 17.14 -6.69
CA ALA A 46 -12.14 16.46 -7.93
C ALA A 46 -10.93 15.68 -8.48
N GLN A 47 -9.74 16.26 -8.37
CA GLN A 47 -8.48 15.62 -8.74
C GLN A 47 -8.07 14.55 -7.73
N ALA A 48 -8.06 14.88 -6.45
CA ALA A 48 -7.64 13.98 -5.38
C ALA A 48 -8.51 12.71 -5.28
N LEU A 49 -9.80 12.83 -5.58
CA LEU A 49 -10.79 11.77 -5.47
C LEU A 49 -11.26 11.24 -6.84
N ASP A 50 -10.44 11.43 -7.89
CA ASP A 50 -10.66 10.77 -9.18
C ASP A 50 -10.30 9.28 -9.07
N PRO A 51 -11.26 8.37 -9.29
CA PRO A 51 -10.99 6.93 -9.22
C PRO A 51 -9.89 6.45 -10.17
N ALA A 52 -9.78 7.05 -11.36
CA ALA A 52 -8.80 6.65 -12.37
C ALA A 52 -7.34 6.97 -11.96
N ARG A 53 -7.15 7.89 -11.01
CA ARG A 53 -5.84 8.24 -10.47
C ARG A 53 -5.25 7.10 -9.61
N TRP A 54 -6.10 6.43 -8.86
CA TRP A 54 -5.69 5.48 -7.84
C TRP A 54 -5.86 4.02 -8.26
N PHE A 55 -6.89 3.73 -9.05
CA PHE A 55 -7.29 2.38 -9.41
C PHE A 55 -7.20 2.16 -10.93
N ALA A 56 -6.62 1.06 -11.34
CA ALA A 56 -6.74 0.59 -12.72
C ALA A 56 -8.16 0.08 -13.00
N PRO A 57 -8.64 0.11 -14.26
CA PRO A 57 -9.97 -0.36 -14.60
C PRO A 57 -10.28 -1.77 -14.10
N TYR A 58 -9.33 -2.70 -14.20
CA TYR A 58 -9.49 -4.09 -13.76
C TYR A 58 -9.66 -4.22 -12.24
N GLU A 59 -9.12 -3.29 -11.45
CA GLU A 59 -9.27 -3.33 -9.98
C GLU A 59 -10.74 -3.18 -9.58
N TRP A 60 -11.54 -2.43 -10.35
CA TRP A 60 -12.99 -2.33 -10.11
C TRP A 60 -13.73 -3.62 -10.46
N GLU A 61 -13.33 -4.32 -11.53
CA GLU A 61 -13.87 -5.62 -11.90
C GLU A 61 -13.55 -6.66 -10.82
N ASP A 62 -12.33 -6.66 -10.33
CA ASP A 62 -11.84 -7.59 -9.32
C ASP A 62 -12.48 -7.33 -7.94
N LEU A 63 -12.69 -6.06 -7.55
CA LEU A 63 -13.38 -5.66 -6.32
C LEU A 63 -14.89 -5.96 -6.38
N GLY A 64 -15.49 -5.83 -7.55
CA GLY A 64 -16.93 -6.00 -7.75
C GLY A 64 -17.78 -4.93 -7.07
N GLU A 65 -19.02 -5.29 -6.71
CA GLU A 65 -19.96 -4.36 -6.07
C GLU A 65 -19.57 -4.05 -4.62
N LEU A 66 -19.41 -2.77 -4.32
CA LEU A 66 -19.02 -2.27 -2.99
C LEU A 66 -20.16 -1.60 -2.22
N ALA A 67 -21.31 -1.33 -2.89
CA ALA A 67 -22.43 -0.61 -2.25
C ALA A 67 -22.89 -1.30 -0.96
N GLY A 68 -22.87 -0.56 0.14
CA GLY A 68 -23.30 -1.03 1.45
C GLY A 68 -22.36 -2.03 2.16
N ARG A 69 -21.22 -2.41 1.54
CA ARG A 69 -20.25 -3.31 2.16
C ARG A 69 -19.44 -2.59 3.23
N GLU A 70 -19.22 -3.25 4.36
CA GLU A 70 -18.24 -2.81 5.37
C GLU A 70 -16.84 -3.09 4.85
N LEU A 71 -16.05 -2.04 4.63
CA LEU A 71 -14.71 -2.11 4.07
C LEU A 71 -13.69 -1.48 5.01
N VAL A 72 -12.55 -2.14 5.20
CA VAL A 72 -11.37 -1.52 5.82
C VAL A 72 -10.23 -1.42 4.82
N HIS A 73 -9.61 -0.23 4.76
CA HIS A 73 -8.36 0.02 4.05
C HIS A 73 -7.23 0.05 5.07
N LEU A 74 -6.38 -0.97 5.05
CA LEU A 74 -5.21 -1.07 5.91
C LEU A 74 -4.05 -0.26 5.32
N GLN A 75 -3.32 0.47 6.18
CA GLN A 75 -2.18 1.32 5.80
C GLN A 75 -2.61 2.38 4.78
N CYS A 76 -3.69 3.11 5.12
CA CYS A 76 -4.43 3.98 4.21
C CYS A 76 -3.79 5.34 3.93
N HIS A 77 -2.71 5.69 4.60
CA HIS A 77 -2.00 6.96 4.48
C HIS A 77 -2.97 8.16 4.53
N LEU A 78 -2.97 9.05 3.52
CA LEU A 78 -3.83 10.25 3.45
C LEU A 78 -5.31 9.95 3.17
N GLY A 79 -5.67 8.67 3.02
CA GLY A 79 -7.06 8.23 2.89
C GLY A 79 -7.73 8.53 1.54
N THR A 80 -7.01 8.98 0.52
CA THR A 80 -7.57 9.26 -0.81
C THR A 80 -8.24 8.04 -1.42
N GLU A 81 -7.55 6.89 -1.45
CA GLU A 81 -8.11 5.63 -1.95
C GLU A 81 -9.30 5.17 -1.08
N THR A 82 -9.23 5.37 0.24
CA THR A 82 -10.34 5.05 1.15
C THR A 82 -11.61 5.83 0.80
N LEU A 83 -11.48 7.13 0.52
CA LEU A 83 -12.60 7.97 0.09
C LEU A 83 -13.12 7.60 -1.30
N VAL A 84 -12.23 7.21 -2.21
CA VAL A 84 -12.64 6.71 -3.54
C VAL A 84 -13.42 5.40 -3.43
N LEU A 85 -13.02 4.48 -2.53
CA LEU A 85 -13.79 3.26 -2.23
C LEU A 85 -15.16 3.60 -1.61
N ALA A 86 -15.21 4.58 -0.71
CA ALA A 86 -16.47 5.09 -0.16
C ALA A 86 -17.35 5.74 -1.24
N LYS A 87 -16.77 6.50 -2.18
CA LYS A 87 -17.48 7.08 -3.35
C LYS A 87 -18.15 6.00 -4.20
N LYS A 88 -17.59 4.78 -4.23
CA LYS A 88 -18.17 3.59 -4.86
C LYS A 88 -19.24 2.89 -4.00
N GLY A 89 -19.60 3.48 -2.87
CA GLY A 89 -20.70 3.03 -2.03
C GLY A 89 -20.32 2.19 -0.81
N ALA A 90 -19.02 1.91 -0.61
CA ALA A 90 -18.56 1.19 0.59
C ALA A 90 -18.77 2.03 1.87
N ARG A 91 -19.03 1.36 2.98
CA ARG A 91 -18.90 1.92 4.33
C ARG A 91 -17.44 1.76 4.76
N ALA A 92 -16.62 2.73 4.35
CA ALA A 92 -15.18 2.60 4.45
C ALA A 92 -14.64 3.07 5.82
N THR A 93 -13.65 2.33 6.30
CA THR A 93 -12.79 2.70 7.42
C THR A 93 -11.34 2.62 6.96
N GLY A 94 -10.56 3.69 7.16
CA GLY A 94 -9.11 3.68 6.96
C GLY A 94 -8.38 3.41 8.28
N LEU A 95 -7.29 2.68 8.23
CA LEU A 95 -6.38 2.48 9.36
C LEU A 95 -4.96 2.77 8.91
N ASP A 96 -4.24 3.58 9.67
CA ASP A 96 -2.84 3.87 9.43
C ASP A 96 -2.07 4.03 10.75
N LEU A 97 -0.77 3.75 10.70
CA LEU A 97 0.15 3.90 11.82
C LEU A 97 0.43 5.38 12.11
N SER A 98 0.57 6.21 11.06
CA SER A 98 0.90 7.63 11.15
C SER A 98 -0.26 8.47 11.67
N GLY A 99 -0.06 9.11 12.82
CA GLY A 99 -1.03 10.04 13.38
C GLY A 99 -1.25 11.26 12.51
N ALA A 100 -0.20 11.80 11.89
CA ALA A 100 -0.29 12.91 10.97
C ALA A 100 -1.07 12.56 9.70
N SER A 101 -0.85 11.39 9.12
CA SER A 101 -1.59 10.90 7.95
C SER A 101 -3.08 10.72 8.27
N VAL A 102 -3.40 10.12 9.42
CA VAL A 102 -4.78 9.95 9.87
C VAL A 102 -5.48 11.30 10.11
N ALA A 103 -4.77 12.28 10.67
CA ALA A 103 -5.32 13.63 10.83
C ALA A 103 -5.65 14.27 9.48
N ALA A 104 -4.72 14.22 8.52
CA ALA A 104 -4.94 14.72 7.16
C ALA A 104 -6.10 14.00 6.46
N ALA A 105 -6.20 12.67 6.60
CA ALA A 105 -7.29 11.88 6.04
C ALA A 105 -8.66 12.27 6.64
N ARG A 106 -8.71 12.56 7.94
CA ARG A 106 -9.93 13.07 8.59
C ARG A 106 -10.32 14.45 8.10
N GLU A 107 -9.36 15.34 7.87
CA GLU A 107 -9.60 16.67 7.30
C GLU A 107 -10.14 16.57 5.88
N LEU A 108 -9.58 15.69 5.05
CA LEU A 108 -10.05 15.43 3.69
C LEU A 108 -11.49 14.88 3.70
N ALA A 109 -11.80 13.94 4.59
CA ALA A 109 -13.13 13.38 4.74
C ALA A 109 -14.15 14.43 5.25
N ALA A 110 -13.74 15.30 6.18
CA ALA A 110 -14.60 16.36 6.73
C ALA A 110 -15.03 17.40 5.67
N ARG A 111 -14.30 17.52 4.57
CA ARG A 111 -14.70 18.36 3.43
C ARG A 111 -15.86 17.77 2.61
N GLN A 112 -16.18 16.49 2.82
CA GLN A 112 -17.24 15.80 2.10
C GLN A 112 -18.57 16.01 2.85
N GLU A 113 -19.43 16.89 2.34
CA GLU A 113 -20.64 17.37 3.04
C GLU A 113 -21.73 16.31 3.15
N SER A 114 -21.75 15.32 2.26
CA SER A 114 -22.83 14.32 2.20
C SER A 114 -22.39 13.02 1.48
N GLY A 115 -23.25 12.01 1.57
CA GLY A 115 -23.05 10.72 0.89
C GLY A 115 -22.11 9.77 1.62
N PRO A 116 -21.71 8.66 0.99
CA PRO A 116 -20.91 7.61 1.63
C PRO A 116 -19.56 8.10 2.14
N MET A 117 -18.94 9.08 1.47
CA MET A 117 -17.64 9.65 1.85
C MET A 117 -17.69 10.39 3.18
N ALA A 118 -18.78 11.11 3.48
CA ALA A 118 -18.97 11.83 4.75
C ALA A 118 -19.00 10.89 5.97
N GLY A 119 -19.35 9.62 5.78
CA GLY A 119 -19.38 8.59 6.81
C GLY A 119 -18.06 7.85 7.01
N THR A 120 -17.02 8.16 6.21
CA THR A 120 -15.72 7.50 6.29
C THR A 120 -15.01 7.79 7.60
N ARG A 121 -14.48 6.75 8.23
CA ARG A 121 -13.75 6.84 9.50
C ARG A 121 -12.29 6.51 9.32
N TYR A 122 -11.43 7.12 10.14
CA TYR A 122 -10.00 6.84 10.16
C TYR A 122 -9.52 6.57 11.58
N VAL A 123 -8.76 5.48 11.74
CA VAL A 123 -8.24 5.00 13.02
C VAL A 123 -6.72 4.97 12.95
N GLN A 124 -6.07 5.60 13.93
CA GLN A 124 -4.64 5.47 14.11
C GLN A 124 -4.36 4.18 14.88
N ALA A 125 -3.72 3.23 14.25
CA ALA A 125 -3.24 2.01 14.89
C ALA A 125 -2.17 1.34 14.03
N ASN A 126 -1.32 0.54 14.68
CA ASN A 126 -0.46 -0.40 13.97
C ASN A 126 -1.34 -1.47 13.29
N VAL A 127 -1.02 -1.83 12.05
CA VAL A 127 -1.77 -2.85 11.31
C VAL A 127 -1.85 -4.18 12.06
N TYR A 128 -0.82 -4.53 12.82
CA TYR A 128 -0.80 -5.75 13.65
C TYR A 128 -1.78 -5.73 14.83
N ASP A 129 -2.23 -4.55 15.22
CA ASP A 129 -3.20 -4.36 16.30
C ASP A 129 -4.61 -4.05 15.74
N ALA A 130 -4.82 -4.20 14.40
CA ALA A 130 -6.05 -3.79 13.73
C ALA A 130 -7.29 -4.58 14.19
N VAL A 131 -7.14 -5.88 14.54
CA VAL A 131 -8.27 -6.68 15.06
C VAL A 131 -8.74 -6.14 16.42
N GLU A 132 -7.81 -5.75 17.31
CA GLU A 132 -8.13 -5.13 18.58
C GLU A 132 -8.79 -3.75 18.39
N ALA A 133 -8.26 -2.94 17.48
CA ALA A 133 -8.73 -1.58 17.23
C ALA A 133 -10.10 -1.51 16.53
N LEU A 134 -10.42 -2.47 15.67
CA LEU A 134 -11.57 -2.42 14.77
C LEU A 134 -12.64 -3.48 15.04
N GLY A 135 -12.30 -4.55 15.71
CA GLY A 135 -13.16 -5.70 15.98
C GLY A 135 -12.96 -6.87 15.00
N GLU A 136 -13.12 -8.08 15.54
CA GLU A 136 -13.01 -9.34 14.80
C GLU A 136 -14.21 -9.57 13.87
N ALA A 137 -13.99 -10.24 12.72
CA ALA A 137 -15.02 -10.70 11.79
C ALA A 137 -16.04 -9.60 11.41
N ARG A 138 -15.56 -8.39 11.19
CA ARG A 138 -16.40 -7.20 11.01
C ARG A 138 -16.59 -6.80 9.57
N PHE A 139 -15.61 -7.07 8.70
CA PHE A 139 -15.55 -6.49 7.37
C PHE A 139 -15.90 -7.50 6.28
N ASP A 140 -16.62 -7.03 5.25
CA ASP A 140 -16.90 -7.77 4.03
C ASP A 140 -15.69 -7.72 3.09
N VAL A 141 -14.92 -6.61 3.15
CA VAL A 141 -13.74 -6.36 2.34
C VAL A 141 -12.61 -5.80 3.21
N VAL A 142 -11.44 -6.40 3.11
CA VAL A 142 -10.17 -5.81 3.51
C VAL A 142 -9.45 -5.38 2.23
N TYR A 143 -9.05 -4.12 2.16
CA TYR A 143 -8.25 -3.57 1.07
C TYR A 143 -6.87 -3.17 1.58
N THR A 144 -5.82 -3.47 0.82
CA THR A 144 -4.47 -2.95 1.04
C THR A 144 -3.94 -2.41 -0.28
N GLY A 145 -3.54 -1.15 -0.27
CA GLY A 145 -3.07 -0.43 -1.46
C GLY A 145 -1.56 -0.57 -1.69
N LYS A 146 -1.10 0.11 -2.71
CA LYS A 146 0.27 0.02 -3.26
C LYS A 146 1.32 0.63 -2.33
N GLY A 147 2.42 -0.09 -2.11
CA GLY A 147 3.54 0.38 -1.30
C GLY A 147 3.37 0.14 0.21
N ALA A 148 2.51 -0.80 0.61
CA ALA A 148 2.20 -1.08 2.00
C ALA A 148 3.02 -2.23 2.59
N LEU A 149 3.17 -3.35 1.85
CA LEU A 149 3.76 -4.57 2.39
C LEU A 149 5.25 -4.42 2.71
N CYS A 150 5.98 -3.59 1.98
CA CYS A 150 7.41 -3.37 2.23
C CYS A 150 7.71 -2.75 3.61
N TYR A 151 6.73 -2.19 4.30
CA TYR A 151 6.88 -1.66 5.65
C TYR A 151 6.54 -2.66 6.77
N LEU A 152 6.26 -3.92 6.41
CA LEU A 152 5.85 -4.96 7.35
C LEU A 152 6.97 -5.97 7.60
N PRO A 153 7.40 -6.16 8.85
CA PRO A 153 8.42 -7.16 9.20
C PRO A 153 7.92 -8.62 9.12
N ASP A 154 6.60 -8.85 9.23
CA ASP A 154 6.01 -10.18 9.40
C ASP A 154 4.70 -10.30 8.61
N LEU A 155 4.77 -10.97 7.45
CA LEU A 155 3.60 -11.20 6.60
C LEU A 155 2.66 -12.26 7.14
N ASP A 156 3.15 -13.25 7.89
CA ASP A 156 2.28 -14.29 8.48
C ASP A 156 1.35 -13.66 9.52
N ARG A 157 1.89 -12.76 10.36
CA ARG A 157 1.11 -12.00 11.31
C ARG A 157 0.13 -11.05 10.62
N TRP A 158 0.55 -10.35 9.56
CA TRP A 158 -0.33 -9.49 8.76
C TRP A 158 -1.48 -10.29 8.13
N ALA A 159 -1.19 -11.46 7.56
CA ALA A 159 -2.20 -12.32 6.96
C ALA A 159 -3.21 -12.83 8.00
N ALA A 160 -2.75 -13.15 9.22
CA ALA A 160 -3.62 -13.52 10.34
C ALA A 160 -4.55 -12.35 10.74
N VAL A 161 -4.04 -11.10 10.75
CA VAL A 161 -4.87 -9.91 10.98
C VAL A 161 -5.92 -9.74 9.89
N VAL A 162 -5.55 -9.88 8.62
CA VAL A 162 -6.51 -9.83 7.50
C VAL A 162 -7.62 -10.87 7.66
N ALA A 163 -7.24 -12.13 7.94
CA ALA A 163 -8.20 -13.20 8.17
C ALA A 163 -9.12 -12.92 9.38
N GLY A 164 -8.55 -12.35 10.46
CA GLY A 164 -9.29 -11.98 11.68
C GLY A 164 -10.32 -10.87 11.43
N LEU A 165 -10.00 -9.87 10.62
CA LEU A 165 -10.89 -8.76 10.29
C LEU A 165 -12.07 -9.17 9.39
N LEU A 166 -11.85 -10.13 8.47
CA LEU A 166 -12.85 -10.57 7.51
C LEU A 166 -13.95 -11.39 8.16
N ARG A 167 -15.19 -11.15 7.76
CA ARG A 167 -16.32 -12.08 8.00
C ARG A 167 -16.10 -13.39 7.24
N PRO A 168 -16.71 -14.50 7.65
CA PRO A 168 -16.84 -15.69 6.79
C PRO A 168 -17.44 -15.30 5.44
N GLY A 169 -16.80 -15.67 4.32
CA GLY A 169 -17.17 -15.26 2.98
C GLY A 169 -16.67 -13.87 2.56
N GLY A 170 -16.07 -13.10 3.46
CA GLY A 170 -15.43 -11.82 3.13
C GLY A 170 -14.14 -11.99 2.33
N MET A 171 -13.68 -10.95 1.68
CA MET A 171 -12.50 -11.00 0.80
C MET A 171 -11.45 -9.96 1.16
N LEU A 172 -10.18 -10.33 1.01
CA LEU A 172 -9.07 -9.41 0.82
C LEU A 172 -8.98 -9.05 -0.66
N TYR A 173 -8.77 -7.76 -0.96
CA TYR A 173 -8.21 -7.32 -2.22
C TYR A 173 -6.92 -6.54 -1.95
N LEU A 174 -5.82 -7.04 -2.48
CA LEU A 174 -4.48 -6.47 -2.38
C LEU A 174 -4.05 -6.01 -3.77
N ALA A 175 -3.67 -4.74 -3.93
CA ALA A 175 -2.97 -4.25 -5.11
C ALA A 175 -1.63 -3.67 -4.67
N GLU A 176 -0.52 -4.21 -5.16
CA GLU A 176 0.81 -3.87 -4.63
C GLU A 176 1.85 -3.76 -5.76
N PHE A 177 2.91 -3.02 -5.52
CA PHE A 177 4.06 -3.02 -6.39
C PHE A 177 4.67 -4.42 -6.46
N HIS A 178 4.92 -4.88 -7.69
CA HIS A 178 5.50 -6.20 -7.87
C HIS A 178 6.91 -6.25 -7.26
N PRO A 179 7.28 -7.31 -6.52
CA PRO A 179 8.62 -7.41 -5.91
C PRO A 179 9.77 -7.26 -6.91
N LEU A 180 9.55 -7.64 -8.17
CA LEU A 180 10.53 -7.44 -9.24
C LEU A 180 10.80 -5.95 -9.48
N LEU A 181 9.77 -5.09 -9.45
CA LEU A 181 9.94 -3.62 -9.52
C LEU A 181 10.85 -3.12 -8.41
N ASN A 182 10.61 -3.57 -7.18
CA ASN A 182 11.42 -3.20 -6.02
C ASN A 182 12.85 -3.71 -6.12
N SER A 183 13.09 -4.84 -6.80
CA SER A 183 14.43 -5.39 -7.01
C SER A 183 15.29 -4.53 -7.94
N PHE A 184 14.69 -3.74 -8.84
CA PHE A 184 15.42 -2.72 -9.63
C PHE A 184 15.77 -1.47 -8.82
N GLY A 185 15.25 -1.35 -7.60
CA GLY A 185 15.52 -0.29 -6.65
C GLY A 185 14.90 1.04 -6.98
N PRO A 186 15.05 2.03 -6.07
CA PRO A 186 14.88 3.42 -6.46
C PRO A 186 15.95 3.71 -7.50
N THR A 187 15.54 3.95 -8.73
CA THR A 187 16.46 4.48 -9.74
C THR A 187 16.77 5.91 -9.35
N PRO A 188 18.03 6.23 -9.07
CA PRO A 188 18.44 7.60 -9.23
C PRO A 188 18.07 8.01 -10.66
N THR A 189 18.00 9.28 -10.94
CA THR A 189 17.85 9.90 -12.25
C THR A 189 18.74 9.19 -13.28
N ALA A 190 18.28 8.04 -13.77
CA ALA A 190 18.96 7.32 -14.82
C ALA A 190 18.76 8.10 -16.12
N GLU A 191 19.80 8.28 -16.90
CA GLU A 191 19.68 8.79 -18.25
C GLU A 191 18.84 7.80 -19.08
N ALA A 192 18.06 8.33 -20.02
CA ALA A 192 17.27 7.52 -20.94
C ALA A 192 18.18 6.50 -21.65
N GLY A 193 17.73 5.23 -21.71
CA GLY A 193 18.50 4.12 -22.28
C GLY A 193 19.46 3.41 -21.30
N THR A 194 19.51 3.82 -20.04
CA THR A 194 20.25 3.07 -19.02
C THR A 194 19.60 1.69 -18.81
N PRO A 195 20.35 0.58 -18.91
CA PRO A 195 19.80 -0.75 -18.70
C PRO A 195 19.19 -0.91 -17.30
N LEU A 196 18.02 -1.54 -17.22
CA LEU A 196 17.44 -1.96 -15.96
C LEU A 196 18.27 -3.13 -15.39
N VAL A 197 18.81 -2.95 -14.19
CA VAL A 197 19.60 -3.96 -13.50
C VAL A 197 19.04 -4.23 -12.12
N LEU A 198 19.09 -5.49 -11.68
CA LEU A 198 18.73 -5.85 -10.32
C LEU A 198 19.74 -5.24 -9.34
N ARG A 199 19.24 -4.54 -8.33
CA ARG A 199 20.04 -3.84 -7.31
C ARG A 199 19.75 -4.33 -5.91
N HIS A 200 18.56 -4.86 -5.69
CA HIS A 200 18.08 -5.33 -4.39
C HIS A 200 17.56 -6.76 -4.49
N ASP A 201 17.48 -7.40 -3.35
CA ASP A 201 16.94 -8.75 -3.27
C ASP A 201 15.47 -8.77 -3.68
N TYR A 202 15.08 -9.83 -4.36
CA TYR A 202 13.68 -10.18 -4.60
C TYR A 202 13.10 -11.01 -3.45
N LEU A 203 13.94 -11.88 -2.88
CA LEU A 203 13.55 -12.80 -1.81
C LEU A 203 13.77 -12.16 -0.44
N ALA A 204 12.88 -12.46 0.48
CA ALA A 204 13.07 -12.18 1.90
C ALA A 204 14.29 -12.94 2.48
N GLY A 205 14.64 -12.65 3.75
CA GLY A 205 15.59 -13.45 4.51
C GLY A 205 16.92 -12.76 4.82
N ARG A 206 17.14 -11.52 4.34
CA ARG A 206 18.30 -10.71 4.75
C ARG A 206 17.97 -9.62 5.78
N GLY A 207 16.70 -9.60 6.25
CA GLY A 207 16.24 -8.70 7.28
C GLY A 207 15.84 -7.31 6.79
N ALA A 208 15.79 -6.37 7.72
CA ALA A 208 15.34 -5.01 7.48
C ALA A 208 16.38 -4.18 6.71
N ILE A 209 15.93 -3.41 5.74
CA ILE A 209 16.73 -2.44 4.99
C ILE A 209 16.43 -1.07 5.57
N ARG A 210 17.45 -0.38 6.10
CA ARG A 210 17.33 1.00 6.55
C ARG A 210 17.61 1.93 5.38
N ARG A 211 16.73 2.92 5.22
CA ARG A 211 16.89 3.99 4.24
C ARG A 211 16.85 5.33 4.96
N ASP A 212 17.76 6.20 4.61
CA ASP A 212 17.77 7.59 5.06
C ASP A 212 17.61 8.48 3.82
N ALA A 213 16.45 9.12 3.68
CA ALA A 213 16.11 9.88 2.49
C ALA A 213 15.40 11.19 2.85
N THR A 214 16.06 12.30 2.54
CA THR A 214 15.51 13.65 2.70
C THR A 214 14.39 13.99 1.70
N TYR A 215 14.29 13.28 0.59
CA TYR A 215 13.20 13.44 -0.39
C TYR A 215 12.32 12.21 -0.41
N THR A 216 11.04 12.43 -0.58
CA THR A 216 10.05 11.37 -0.76
C THR A 216 9.74 11.15 -2.25
N TYR A 217 8.81 10.26 -2.56
CA TYR A 217 8.41 9.91 -3.94
C TYR A 217 7.47 10.95 -4.59
N THR A 218 7.03 11.95 -3.83
CA THR A 218 6.22 13.06 -4.35
C THR A 218 7.11 14.23 -4.71
N ASP A 219 6.58 15.16 -5.48
CA ASP A 219 7.12 16.52 -5.60
C ASP A 219 7.07 17.23 -4.24
N GLY A 220 7.90 18.25 -4.08
CA GLY A 220 7.91 19.10 -2.89
C GLY A 220 9.29 19.33 -2.28
N PRO A 221 9.33 20.02 -1.14
CA PRO A 221 10.56 20.31 -0.40
C PRO A 221 11.13 19.04 0.27
N PRO A 222 12.38 19.11 0.75
CA PRO A 222 12.92 18.06 1.61
C PRO A 222 12.04 17.79 2.83
N VAL A 223 11.97 16.52 3.24
CA VAL A 223 11.31 16.10 4.47
C VAL A 223 12.07 16.67 5.67
N GLU A 224 11.35 17.33 6.56
CA GLU A 224 11.90 17.83 7.82
C GLU A 224 11.62 16.82 8.95
N GLY A 225 12.61 16.55 9.79
CA GLY A 225 12.48 15.66 10.95
C GLY A 225 13.00 14.25 10.70
N ALA A 226 12.16 13.23 10.84
CA ALA A 226 12.58 11.83 10.74
C ALA A 226 12.68 11.39 9.28
N THR A 227 13.89 11.30 8.74
CA THR A 227 14.18 10.89 7.36
C THR A 227 14.43 9.38 7.21
N GLU A 228 14.71 8.68 8.32
CA GLU A 228 14.96 7.23 8.32
C GLU A 228 13.66 6.44 8.18
N SER A 229 13.65 5.45 7.28
CA SER A 229 12.62 4.43 7.17
C SER A 229 13.23 3.03 7.19
N VAL A 230 12.40 2.04 7.48
CA VAL A 230 12.79 0.64 7.52
C VAL A 230 11.85 -0.16 6.61
N GLU A 231 12.43 -0.89 5.68
CA GLU A 231 11.72 -1.66 4.68
C GLU A 231 12.13 -3.13 4.70
N TRP A 232 11.27 -4.01 4.22
CA TRP A 232 11.52 -5.44 4.05
C TRP A 232 11.19 -5.84 2.62
N MET A 233 11.97 -6.79 2.11
CA MET A 233 11.70 -7.40 0.80
C MET A 233 10.81 -8.62 0.99
N HIS A 234 9.74 -8.67 0.22
CA HIS A 234 8.79 -9.78 0.21
C HIS A 234 8.58 -10.26 -1.21
N GLY A 235 8.96 -11.50 -1.51
CA GLY A 235 8.66 -12.13 -2.78
C GLY A 235 7.18 -12.48 -2.91
N LEU A 236 6.66 -12.53 -4.14
CA LEU A 236 5.25 -12.85 -4.38
C LEU A 236 4.84 -14.21 -3.79
N GLY A 237 5.74 -15.21 -3.84
CA GLY A 237 5.51 -16.52 -3.22
C GLY A 237 5.33 -16.45 -1.70
N GLU A 238 6.03 -15.55 -1.01
CA GLU A 238 5.88 -15.34 0.43
C GLU A 238 4.51 -14.74 0.75
N VAL A 239 4.06 -13.74 -0.01
CA VAL A 239 2.72 -13.13 0.15
C VAL A 239 1.63 -14.18 0.01
N VAL A 240 1.70 -15.01 -1.06
CA VAL A 240 0.72 -16.09 -1.29
C VAL A 240 0.76 -17.12 -0.16
N THR A 241 1.96 -17.51 0.30
CA THR A 241 2.12 -18.49 1.37
C THR A 241 1.57 -18.01 2.70
N ALA A 242 1.83 -16.73 3.05
CA ALA A 242 1.30 -16.13 4.28
C ALA A 242 -0.24 -16.10 4.29
N LEU A 243 -0.86 -15.69 3.19
CA LEU A 243 -2.32 -15.63 3.08
C LEU A 243 -2.96 -17.01 3.13
N THR A 244 -2.39 -18.01 2.43
CA THR A 244 -2.89 -19.40 2.48
C THR A 244 -2.64 -20.03 3.84
N GLY A 245 -1.51 -19.72 4.49
CA GLY A 245 -1.21 -20.14 5.86
C GLY A 245 -2.20 -19.58 6.89
N ALA A 246 -2.76 -18.41 6.66
CA ALA A 246 -3.83 -17.83 7.47
C ALA A 246 -5.23 -18.38 7.15
N GLY A 247 -5.34 -19.38 6.27
CA GLY A 247 -6.60 -20.05 5.90
C GLY A 247 -7.42 -19.31 4.84
N LEU A 248 -6.84 -18.32 4.16
CA LEU A 248 -7.50 -17.66 3.04
C LEU A 248 -7.31 -18.45 1.74
N VAL A 249 -8.35 -18.46 0.90
CA VAL A 249 -8.32 -19.09 -0.42
C VAL A 249 -8.05 -18.06 -1.48
N ILE A 250 -6.95 -18.20 -2.21
CA ILE A 250 -6.62 -17.32 -3.34
C ILE A 250 -7.59 -17.61 -4.49
N GLU A 251 -8.34 -16.58 -4.90
CA GLU A 251 -9.29 -16.65 -6.02
C GLU A 251 -8.74 -16.02 -7.30
N LEU A 252 -7.84 -15.04 -7.15
CA LEU A 252 -7.23 -14.32 -8.25
C LEU A 252 -5.80 -13.93 -7.87
N LEU A 253 -4.90 -14.10 -8.81
CA LEU A 253 -3.58 -13.47 -8.84
C LEU A 253 -3.36 -12.92 -10.24
N ARG A 254 -3.17 -11.61 -10.33
CA ARG A 254 -2.95 -10.86 -11.57
C ARG A 254 -1.61 -10.17 -11.49
N GLU A 255 -0.86 -10.19 -12.56
CA GLU A 255 0.34 -9.36 -12.75
C GLU A 255 0.07 -8.33 -13.84
N ASP A 256 0.55 -7.11 -13.66
CA ASP A 256 0.32 -5.97 -14.54
C ASP A 256 1.63 -5.26 -14.86
N GLU A 257 1.79 -4.85 -16.12
CA GLU A 257 2.96 -4.13 -16.62
C GLU A 257 2.81 -2.60 -16.56
N GLU A 258 1.68 -2.09 -16.09
CA GLU A 258 1.41 -0.66 -16.01
C GLU A 258 1.53 -0.11 -14.60
N LEU A 259 2.13 1.09 -14.47
CA LEU A 259 2.20 1.87 -13.23
C LEU A 259 1.30 3.11 -13.30
N PRO A 260 0.80 3.61 -12.17
CA PRO A 260 0.05 4.87 -12.13
C PRO A 260 0.92 6.11 -12.38
N PHE A 261 2.24 5.99 -12.32
CA PHE A 261 3.21 7.07 -12.53
C PHE A 261 4.45 6.55 -13.26
N PRO A 262 5.23 7.42 -13.95
CA PRO A 262 6.45 7.01 -14.61
C PRO A 262 7.55 6.72 -13.57
N ARG A 263 8.09 5.51 -13.58
CA ARG A 263 9.21 5.09 -12.72
C ARG A 263 10.56 5.40 -13.36
N TRP A 264 10.64 5.29 -14.69
CA TRP A 264 11.86 5.47 -15.48
C TRP A 264 11.61 6.42 -16.65
N PRO A 265 12.63 7.17 -17.09
CA PRO A 265 12.49 8.20 -18.15
C PRO A 265 11.95 7.66 -19.48
N GLU A 266 12.26 6.39 -19.81
CA GLU A 266 11.87 5.73 -21.06
C GLU A 266 10.42 5.20 -21.05
N MET A 267 9.72 5.23 -19.93
CA MET A 267 8.35 4.73 -19.88
C MET A 267 7.42 5.57 -20.76
N VAL A 268 6.51 4.88 -21.41
CA VAL A 268 5.51 5.48 -22.31
C VAL A 268 4.13 5.46 -21.65
N ARG A 269 3.35 6.53 -21.91
CA ARG A 269 1.99 6.62 -21.42
C ARG A 269 1.06 5.78 -22.30
N THR A 270 0.21 4.98 -21.66
CA THR A 270 -0.77 4.11 -22.32
C THR A 270 -2.09 4.86 -22.57
N GLU A 271 -3.00 4.24 -23.32
CA GLU A 271 -4.35 4.77 -23.55
C GLU A 271 -5.16 4.89 -22.25
N SER A 272 -4.89 4.03 -21.28
CA SER A 272 -5.48 4.08 -19.94
C SER A 272 -4.99 5.27 -19.10
N GLY A 273 -3.97 6.01 -19.60
CA GLY A 273 -3.31 7.10 -18.88
C GLY A 273 -2.22 6.65 -17.90
N ARG A 274 -1.95 5.35 -17.83
CA ARG A 274 -0.91 4.72 -17.00
C ARG A 274 0.42 4.67 -17.75
N TRP A 275 1.46 4.06 -17.16
CA TRP A 275 2.82 4.06 -17.70
C TRP A 275 3.38 2.65 -17.75
N ARG A 276 3.98 2.28 -18.89
CA ARG A 276 4.66 1.00 -19.07
C ARG A 276 6.02 1.19 -19.77
N LEU A 277 6.81 0.13 -19.78
CA LEU A 277 8.02 0.10 -20.61
C LEU A 277 7.65 0.15 -22.10
N PRO A 278 8.53 0.71 -22.97
CA PRO A 278 8.30 0.76 -24.40
C PRO A 278 8.26 -0.64 -25.01
N ASP A 279 7.63 -0.77 -26.19
CA ASP A 279 7.43 -2.08 -26.88
C ASP A 279 8.75 -2.81 -27.22
N ALA A 280 9.85 -2.07 -27.34
CA ALA A 280 11.18 -2.65 -27.57
C ALA A 280 11.81 -3.28 -26.32
N ALA A 281 11.28 -3.01 -25.14
CA ALA A 281 11.76 -3.56 -23.86
C ALA A 281 11.06 -4.89 -23.55
N PRO A 282 11.68 -5.77 -22.75
CA PRO A 282 10.99 -6.94 -22.21
C PRO A 282 9.77 -6.53 -21.39
N ARG A 283 8.68 -7.28 -21.56
CA ARG A 283 7.50 -7.14 -20.70
C ARG A 283 7.79 -7.80 -19.36
N ILE A 284 7.67 -7.03 -18.28
CA ILE A 284 7.85 -7.49 -16.91
C ILE A 284 6.70 -7.00 -16.03
N PRO A 285 6.33 -7.74 -14.99
CA PRO A 285 5.32 -7.26 -14.05
C PRO A 285 5.87 -6.12 -13.19
N LEU A 286 5.09 -5.04 -13.10
CA LEU A 286 5.38 -3.86 -12.29
C LEU A 286 4.42 -3.71 -11.10
N LEU A 287 3.22 -4.25 -11.25
CA LEU A 287 2.20 -4.39 -10.19
C LEU A 287 1.72 -5.84 -10.14
N PHE A 288 1.13 -6.19 -9.00
CA PHE A 288 0.27 -7.36 -8.92
C PHE A 288 -0.99 -7.03 -8.13
N ALA A 289 -2.07 -7.73 -8.43
CA ALA A 289 -3.29 -7.71 -7.64
C ALA A 289 -3.67 -9.13 -7.23
N LEU A 290 -4.17 -9.28 -6.00
CA LEU A 290 -4.55 -10.55 -5.45
C LEU A 290 -5.89 -10.43 -4.76
N ARG A 291 -6.79 -11.38 -5.03
CA ARG A 291 -8.03 -11.56 -4.27
C ARG A 291 -7.99 -12.89 -3.53
N ALA A 292 -8.21 -12.81 -2.22
CA ALA A 292 -8.30 -13.98 -1.37
C ALA A 292 -9.58 -13.93 -0.53
N ARG A 293 -10.21 -15.08 -0.30
CA ARG A 293 -11.47 -15.17 0.43
C ARG A 293 -11.30 -15.94 1.74
N ARG A 294 -11.92 -15.42 2.81
CA ARG A 294 -12.13 -16.21 4.02
C ARG A 294 -13.25 -17.23 3.75
N PRO A 295 -13.01 -18.54 3.88
CA PRO A 295 -14.05 -19.54 3.67
C PRO A 295 -15.27 -19.30 4.55
N VAL A 296 -16.45 -19.71 4.04
CA VAL A 296 -17.65 -19.87 4.85
C VAL A 296 -17.46 -21.21 5.56
N ALA A 297 -17.46 -21.21 6.89
CA ALA A 297 -17.31 -22.42 7.70
C ALA A 297 -18.49 -23.40 7.50
#